data_40effcf137963d6db2adc3889b52cf5a
#
_entry.id   40effcf137963d6db2adc3889b52cf5a
#
_cell.length_a   1.000
_cell.length_b   1.000
_cell.length_c   1.000
_cell.angle_alpha   90.00
_cell.angle_beta   90.00
_cell.angle_gamma   90.00
#
_symmetry.space_group_name_H-M   'P 1'
#
loop_
_entity.id
_entity.type
_entity.pdbx_description
1 polymer ?
#
loop_
_entity_poly.entity_id
_entity_poly.type
_entity_poly.pdbx_seq_one_letter_code
_entity_poly.pdbx_strand_id
1 'polypeptide(L)'
;MKNVFDERLDNLDGGWGKENIIIGGKLYDPPNGYIGIGLNVDKYGNDKTWLGTCDAEGEWPIAYHGVGGHLVYNKARSIIKKNLIAGNGNAFGDGIYCGREIRVADEYAKYSQDNNQYYIVFICRVNPKKLKIVKKYPEYWLLPGNNKGDYIRPYRLLIKEKY
;
A
#
# COMPACT_ATOMS: atom_id res chain seq x y z
N MET A 1 -9.98 9.49 -21.22
CA MET A 1 -8.95 9.00 -20.27
C MET A 1 -9.65 8.75 -18.96
N LYS A 2 -9.66 7.50 -18.44
CA LYS A 2 -10.26 7.25 -17.12
C LYS A 2 -9.44 7.98 -16.07
N ASN A 3 -10.10 8.73 -15.19
CA ASN A 3 -9.43 9.40 -14.08
C ASN A 3 -8.83 8.34 -13.14
N VAL A 4 -7.53 8.40 -12.92
CA VAL A 4 -6.81 7.47 -12.03
C VAL A 4 -6.84 7.89 -10.56
N PHE A 5 -7.29 9.12 -10.29
CA PHE A 5 -7.40 9.67 -8.94
C PHE A 5 -8.85 9.81 -8.51
N ASP A 6 -9.07 9.74 -7.20
CA ASP A 6 -10.37 9.94 -6.57
C ASP A 6 -10.19 10.81 -5.31
N GLU A 7 -10.52 12.09 -5.43
CA GLU A 7 -10.36 13.07 -4.34
C GLU A 7 -11.18 12.75 -3.09
N ARG A 8 -12.23 11.93 -3.22
CA ARG A 8 -13.03 11.48 -2.07
C ARG A 8 -12.22 10.62 -1.08
N LEU A 9 -11.12 10.03 -1.55
CA LEU A 9 -10.21 9.23 -0.76
C LEU A 9 -8.95 9.99 -0.32
N ASP A 10 -8.85 11.29 -0.63
CA ASP A 10 -7.71 12.11 -0.23
C ASP A 10 -7.63 12.27 1.29
N ASN A 11 -6.40 12.39 1.78
CA ASN A 11 -6.09 12.78 3.14
C ASN A 11 -4.90 13.75 3.10
N LEU A 12 -5.21 15.03 3.00
CA LEU A 12 -4.21 16.09 2.76
C LEU A 12 -3.77 16.79 4.05
N ASP A 13 -4.43 16.54 5.16
CA ASP A 13 -4.12 17.15 6.46
C ASP A 13 -3.23 16.27 7.35
N GLY A 14 -2.96 15.04 6.93
CA GLY A 14 -2.12 14.10 7.67
C GLY A 14 -2.78 13.46 8.90
N GLY A 15 -4.08 13.68 9.12
CA GLY A 15 -4.84 13.05 10.19
C GLY A 15 -5.30 11.65 9.81
N TRP A 16 -4.65 10.62 10.32
CA TRP A 16 -4.88 9.22 9.93
C TRP A 16 -5.72 8.42 10.91
N GLY A 17 -6.39 9.09 11.84
CA GLY A 17 -7.24 8.45 12.83
C GLY A 17 -6.47 7.94 14.05
N LYS A 18 -7.13 7.08 14.82
CA LYS A 18 -6.62 6.59 16.10
C LYS A 18 -5.75 5.35 15.92
N GLU A 19 -4.77 5.19 16.81
CA GLU A 19 -4.05 3.94 17.00
C GLU A 19 -4.96 2.86 17.63
N ASN A 20 -4.51 1.60 17.55
CA ASN A 20 -5.18 0.44 18.15
C ASN A 20 -6.57 0.11 17.56
N ILE A 21 -6.78 0.44 16.29
CA ILE A 21 -7.98 0.04 15.54
C ILE A 21 -7.68 -1.25 14.78
N ILE A 22 -8.63 -2.19 14.81
CA ILE A 22 -8.58 -3.41 14.00
C ILE A 22 -9.29 -3.13 12.66
N ILE A 23 -8.62 -3.47 11.56
CA ILE A 23 -9.15 -3.34 10.20
C ILE A 23 -8.85 -4.65 9.46
N GLY A 24 -9.89 -5.33 8.99
CA GLY A 24 -9.75 -6.61 8.29
C GLY A 24 -9.06 -7.69 9.13
N GLY A 25 -9.29 -7.70 10.44
CA GLY A 25 -8.70 -8.64 11.39
C GLY A 25 -7.25 -8.36 11.77
N LYS A 26 -6.68 -7.23 11.37
CA LYS A 26 -5.30 -6.83 11.67
C LYS A 26 -5.25 -5.44 12.31
N LEU A 27 -4.29 -5.26 13.22
CA LEU A 27 -4.06 -3.97 13.85
C LEU A 27 -3.61 -2.94 12.82
N TYR A 28 -4.30 -1.80 12.78
CA TYR A 28 -3.97 -0.69 11.90
C TYR A 28 -2.86 0.17 12.50
N ASP A 29 -1.87 0.51 11.67
CA ASP A 29 -0.79 1.44 12.01
C ASP A 29 -0.95 2.71 11.17
N PRO A 30 -1.35 3.86 11.76
CA PRO A 30 -1.55 5.10 11.01
C PRO A 30 -0.25 5.59 10.35
N PRO A 31 -0.28 6.00 9.05
CA PRO A 31 0.90 6.48 8.35
C PRO A 31 1.20 7.95 8.67
N ASN A 32 1.46 8.25 9.93
CA ASN A 32 1.75 9.60 10.40
C ASN A 32 2.94 10.23 9.66
N GLY A 33 2.82 11.50 9.31
CA GLY A 33 3.82 12.24 8.54
C GLY A 33 3.64 12.17 7.02
N TYR A 34 2.73 11.33 6.52
CA TYR A 34 2.36 11.27 5.11
C TYR A 34 1.06 12.02 4.84
N ILE A 35 0.95 12.59 3.64
CA ILE A 35 -0.34 12.94 3.05
C ILE A 35 -0.76 11.85 2.08
N GLY A 36 -2.05 11.71 1.84
CA GLY A 36 -2.60 10.69 0.97
C GLY A 36 -3.39 11.28 -0.20
N ILE A 37 -3.12 10.79 -1.39
CA ILE A 37 -3.87 11.09 -2.61
C ILE A 37 -4.66 9.85 -3.00
N GLY A 38 -5.98 9.99 -3.07
CA GLY A 38 -6.89 8.88 -3.39
C GLY A 38 -6.71 8.36 -4.80
N LEU A 39 -6.74 7.04 -4.95
CA LEU A 39 -6.72 6.38 -6.25
C LEU A 39 -8.11 5.87 -6.59
N ASN A 40 -8.45 5.89 -7.87
CA ASN A 40 -9.72 5.36 -8.33
C ASN A 40 -9.75 3.83 -8.18
N VAL A 41 -10.69 3.35 -7.38
CA VAL A 41 -10.85 1.92 -7.06
C VAL A 41 -11.95 1.22 -7.88
N ASP A 42 -12.59 1.91 -8.81
CA ASP A 42 -13.65 1.34 -9.64
C ASP A 42 -13.15 0.21 -10.54
N LYS A 43 -11.86 0.20 -10.85
CA LYS A 43 -11.21 -0.89 -11.58
C LYS A 43 -11.29 -2.25 -10.87
N TYR A 44 -11.56 -2.26 -9.57
CA TYR A 44 -11.71 -3.50 -8.78
C TYR A 44 -13.17 -3.97 -8.69
N GLY A 45 -14.08 -3.36 -9.44
CA GLY A 45 -15.48 -3.72 -9.47
C GLY A 45 -16.36 -2.88 -8.54
N ASN A 46 -17.67 -3.19 -8.56
CA ASN A 46 -18.68 -2.44 -7.78
C ASN A 46 -18.73 -2.84 -6.30
N ASP A 47 -18.31 -4.05 -5.97
CA ASP A 47 -18.21 -4.49 -4.59
C ASP A 47 -17.06 -3.79 -3.89
N LYS A 48 -17.36 -2.99 -2.87
CA LYS A 48 -16.40 -2.22 -2.07
C LYS A 48 -16.32 -2.72 -0.62
N THR A 49 -16.82 -3.90 -0.31
CA THR A 49 -16.76 -4.46 1.04
C THR A 49 -15.33 -4.64 1.56
N TRP A 50 -14.39 -4.94 0.66
CA TRP A 50 -12.96 -5.02 0.96
C TRP A 50 -12.37 -3.70 1.48
N LEU A 51 -12.98 -2.56 1.13
CA LEU A 51 -12.55 -1.20 1.52
C LEU A 51 -13.31 -0.70 2.76
N GLY A 52 -14.18 -1.50 3.35
CA GLY A 52 -14.96 -1.13 4.52
C GLY A 52 -14.10 -0.59 5.68
N THR A 53 -14.74 -0.01 6.67
CA THR A 53 -14.09 0.62 7.82
C THR A 53 -14.42 -0.10 9.11
N CYS A 54 -13.47 -0.11 10.06
CA CYS A 54 -13.68 -0.60 11.42
C CYS A 54 -14.04 -2.09 11.55
N ASP A 55 -13.31 -2.94 10.83
CA ASP A 55 -13.41 -4.39 10.92
C ASP A 55 -14.77 -4.97 10.50
N ALA A 56 -15.36 -4.38 9.47
CA ALA A 56 -16.59 -4.87 8.86
C ALA A 56 -16.36 -6.25 8.19
N GLU A 57 -17.41 -7.05 8.10
CA GLU A 57 -17.34 -8.34 7.41
C GLU A 57 -16.91 -8.16 5.94
N GLY A 58 -15.95 -8.95 5.49
CA GLY A 58 -15.38 -8.89 4.15
C GLY A 58 -14.35 -7.78 3.93
N GLU A 59 -14.07 -6.97 4.93
CA GLU A 59 -13.02 -5.95 4.88
C GLU A 59 -11.63 -6.59 4.81
N TRP A 60 -10.77 -6.03 3.97
CA TRP A 60 -9.38 -6.46 3.84
C TRP A 60 -8.46 -5.63 4.74
N PRO A 61 -7.45 -6.23 5.37
CA PRO A 61 -6.50 -5.49 6.18
C PRO A 61 -5.65 -4.53 5.35
N ILE A 62 -5.14 -3.51 6.02
CA ILE A 62 -4.28 -2.49 5.45
C ILE A 62 -2.84 -2.97 5.45
N ALA A 63 -2.14 -2.72 4.35
CA ALA A 63 -0.70 -2.89 4.20
C ALA A 63 -0.08 -1.72 3.45
N TYR A 64 1.20 -1.51 3.68
CA TYR A 64 2.00 -0.46 3.06
C TYR A 64 3.05 -1.04 2.13
N HIS A 65 3.22 -0.43 0.97
CA HIS A 65 4.24 -0.79 0.00
C HIS A 65 5.10 0.44 -0.33
N GLY A 66 6.36 0.42 0.07
CA GLY A 66 7.32 1.49 -0.20
C GLY A 66 7.93 1.36 -1.59
N VAL A 67 8.12 2.48 -2.27
CA VAL A 67 8.74 2.54 -3.59
C VAL A 67 10.17 3.07 -3.44
N GLY A 68 11.15 2.20 -3.61
CA GLY A 68 12.56 2.52 -3.48
C GLY A 68 13.38 2.26 -4.74
N GLY A 69 14.71 2.39 -4.63
CA GLY A 69 15.63 2.19 -5.72
C GLY A 69 15.65 3.33 -6.74
N HIS A 70 15.81 3.00 -8.01
CA HIS A 70 15.83 3.96 -9.11
C HIS A 70 14.45 4.18 -9.72
N LEU A 71 14.25 5.33 -10.37
CA LEU A 71 13.06 5.67 -11.14
C LEU A 71 11.77 5.56 -10.31
N VAL A 72 11.81 6.06 -9.08
CA VAL A 72 10.72 5.95 -8.11
C VAL A 72 9.40 6.50 -8.67
N TYR A 73 9.42 7.68 -9.29
CA TYR A 73 8.19 8.26 -9.85
C TYR A 73 7.65 7.47 -11.05
N ASN A 74 8.53 6.89 -11.87
CA ASN A 74 8.10 6.02 -12.97
C ASN A 74 7.48 4.72 -12.45
N LYS A 75 8.06 4.12 -11.42
CA LYS A 75 7.50 2.96 -10.73
C LYS A 75 6.14 3.28 -10.12
N ALA A 76 6.02 4.39 -9.41
CA ALA A 76 4.76 4.84 -8.82
C ALA A 76 3.68 5.04 -9.88
N ARG A 77 4.02 5.68 -10.99
CA ARG A 77 3.11 5.87 -12.12
C ARG A 77 2.64 4.53 -12.72
N SER A 78 3.54 3.57 -12.85
CA SER A 78 3.19 2.21 -13.31
C SER A 78 2.23 1.51 -12.35
N ILE A 79 2.47 1.62 -11.04
CA ILE A 79 1.59 1.03 -10.00
C ILE A 79 0.19 1.64 -10.08
N ILE A 80 0.09 2.96 -10.21
CA ILE A 80 -1.20 3.66 -10.35
C ILE A 80 -1.98 3.16 -11.58
N LYS A 81 -1.29 2.95 -12.69
CA LYS A 81 -1.94 2.53 -13.95
C LYS A 81 -2.24 1.03 -14.02
N LYS A 82 -1.31 0.19 -13.54
CA LYS A 82 -1.31 -1.25 -13.79
C LYS A 82 -1.47 -2.11 -12.55
N ASN A 83 -1.24 -1.56 -11.35
CA ASN A 83 -1.13 -2.27 -10.08
C ASN A 83 0.30 -2.80 -9.78
N LEU A 84 0.48 -3.36 -8.61
CA LEU A 84 1.74 -3.90 -8.13
C LEU A 84 2.11 -5.21 -8.83
N ILE A 85 3.40 -5.37 -9.09
CA ILE A 85 4.00 -6.62 -9.61
C ILE A 85 5.10 -7.09 -8.65
N ALA A 86 5.41 -8.37 -8.70
CA ALA A 86 6.53 -8.93 -7.94
C ALA A 86 7.86 -8.32 -8.40
N GLY A 87 8.69 -7.97 -7.42
CA GLY A 87 10.07 -7.56 -7.68
C GLY A 87 10.99 -8.74 -7.91
N ASN A 88 12.23 -8.43 -8.34
CA ASN A 88 13.30 -9.41 -8.48
C ASN A 88 14.18 -9.45 -7.22
N GLY A 89 14.84 -10.60 -6.98
CA GLY A 89 15.81 -10.72 -5.90
C GLY A 89 15.20 -10.77 -4.49
N ASN A 90 14.14 -11.50 -4.33
CA ASN A 90 13.31 -11.55 -3.14
C ASN A 90 13.93 -12.39 -2.01
N ALA A 91 14.15 -11.77 -0.85
CA ALA A 91 14.80 -12.40 0.32
C ALA A 91 13.98 -13.53 0.95
N PHE A 92 12.64 -13.48 0.87
CA PHE A 92 11.72 -14.42 1.54
C PHE A 92 10.82 -15.19 0.57
N GLY A 93 11.19 -15.25 -0.70
CA GLY A 93 10.43 -15.88 -1.77
C GLY A 93 9.81 -14.87 -2.73
N ASP A 94 9.24 -15.39 -3.81
CA ASP A 94 8.62 -14.57 -4.85
C ASP A 94 7.28 -14.01 -4.39
N GLY A 95 6.99 -12.81 -4.80
CA GLY A 95 5.74 -12.13 -4.49
C GLY A 95 5.87 -10.63 -4.36
N ILE A 96 4.78 -9.99 -3.99
CA ILE A 96 4.74 -8.58 -3.67
C ILE A 96 4.97 -8.41 -2.18
N TYR A 97 6.01 -7.66 -1.81
CA TYR A 97 6.35 -7.38 -0.43
C TYR A 97 5.64 -6.12 0.04
N CYS A 98 5.07 -6.21 1.22
CA CYS A 98 4.45 -5.10 1.93
C CYS A 98 4.61 -5.31 3.44
N GLY A 99 4.07 -4.40 4.23
CA GLY A 99 4.11 -4.50 5.68
C GLY A 99 2.85 -3.93 6.31
N ARG A 100 2.48 -4.45 7.48
CA ARG A 100 1.39 -3.89 8.29
C ARG A 100 1.75 -2.53 8.85
N GLU A 101 3.01 -2.34 9.20
CA GLU A 101 3.51 -1.12 9.82
C GLU A 101 4.11 -0.19 8.77
N ILE A 102 3.77 1.10 8.87
CA ILE A 102 4.29 2.12 7.94
C ILE A 102 5.83 2.19 7.94
N ARG A 103 6.48 1.92 9.07
CA ARG A 103 7.95 1.97 9.17
C ARG A 103 8.65 1.04 8.18
N VAL A 104 8.07 -0.12 7.87
CA VAL A 104 8.66 -1.08 6.92
C VAL A 104 8.68 -0.49 5.51
N ALA A 105 7.56 0.09 5.07
CA ALA A 105 7.49 0.75 3.77
C ALA A 105 8.33 2.04 3.73
N ASP A 106 8.38 2.78 4.83
CA ASP A 106 9.20 3.99 4.98
C ASP A 106 10.70 3.68 4.80
N GLU A 107 11.18 2.59 5.37
CA GLU A 107 12.56 2.14 5.17
C GLU A 107 12.85 1.84 3.68
N TYR A 108 11.96 1.13 2.98
CA TYR A 108 12.09 0.90 1.55
C TYR A 108 12.12 2.20 0.74
N ALA A 109 11.24 3.13 1.06
CA ALA A 109 11.17 4.42 0.37
C ALA A 109 12.44 5.27 0.60
N LYS A 110 13.06 5.14 1.77
CA LYS A 110 14.34 5.80 2.09
C LYS A 110 15.51 5.30 1.25
N TYR A 111 15.46 4.09 0.73
CA TYR A 111 16.46 3.57 -0.19
C TYR A 111 16.29 4.06 -1.63
N SER A 112 15.49 5.09 -1.86
CA SER A 112 15.41 5.78 -3.16
C SER A 112 16.78 6.35 -3.53
N GLN A 113 17.26 6.00 -4.73
CA GLN A 113 18.53 6.48 -5.27
C GLN A 113 18.34 7.71 -6.17
N ASP A 114 17.08 8.10 -6.38
CA ASP A 114 16.76 9.27 -7.17
C ASP A 114 16.89 10.55 -6.35
N ASN A 115 17.25 11.64 -7.02
CA ASN A 115 17.29 12.97 -6.42
C ASN A 115 15.90 13.65 -6.45
N ASN A 116 14.87 12.93 -5.99
CA ASN A 116 13.51 13.45 -5.89
C ASN A 116 13.22 14.00 -4.49
N GLN A 117 12.23 14.87 -4.38
CA GLN A 117 11.87 15.57 -3.14
C GLN A 117 11.04 14.71 -2.17
N TYR A 118 10.45 13.63 -2.63
CA TYR A 118 9.43 12.93 -1.87
C TYR A 118 9.72 11.45 -1.71
N TYR A 119 9.42 10.92 -0.52
CA TYR A 119 9.24 9.50 -0.31
C TYR A 119 7.85 9.09 -0.81
N ILE A 120 7.79 7.94 -1.48
CA ILE A 120 6.56 7.40 -2.06
C ILE A 120 6.25 6.06 -1.41
N VAL A 121 5.04 5.95 -0.90
CA VAL A 121 4.48 4.72 -0.34
C VAL A 121 3.05 4.55 -0.87
N PHE A 122 2.61 3.33 -1.07
CA PHE A 122 1.20 3.03 -1.34
C PHE A 122 0.55 2.44 -0.10
N ILE A 123 -0.62 2.94 0.27
CA ILE A 123 -1.50 2.26 1.20
C ILE A 123 -2.44 1.37 0.41
N CYS A 124 -2.48 0.11 0.81
CA CYS A 124 -3.17 -0.96 0.09
C CYS A 124 -4.12 -1.71 1.02
N ARG A 125 -5.08 -2.39 0.43
CA ARG A 125 -5.80 -3.49 1.08
C ARG A 125 -5.31 -4.81 0.50
N VAL A 126 -5.12 -5.79 1.37
CA VAL A 126 -4.59 -7.10 0.98
C VAL A 126 -5.59 -8.20 1.28
N ASN A 127 -5.74 -9.16 0.35
CA ASN A 127 -6.64 -10.27 0.50
C ASN A 127 -6.16 -11.19 1.63
N PRO A 128 -6.89 -11.31 2.75
CA PRO A 128 -6.44 -12.09 3.90
C PRO A 128 -6.30 -13.59 3.60
N LYS A 129 -6.99 -14.11 2.60
CA LYS A 129 -6.91 -15.53 2.18
C LYS A 129 -5.62 -15.83 1.41
N LYS A 130 -4.94 -14.82 0.88
CA LYS A 130 -3.70 -14.95 0.09
C LYS A 130 -2.47 -14.38 0.78
N LEU A 131 -2.68 -13.70 1.87
CA LEU A 131 -1.61 -13.09 2.65
C LEU A 131 -0.74 -14.15 3.32
N LYS A 132 0.56 -14.05 3.10
CA LYS A 132 1.59 -14.85 3.80
C LYS A 132 2.40 -13.93 4.70
N ILE A 133 2.41 -14.21 5.99
CA ILE A 133 3.26 -13.51 6.96
C ILE A 133 4.57 -14.30 7.10
N VAL A 134 5.71 -13.61 6.97
CA VAL A 134 7.02 -14.25 7.07
C VAL A 134 7.28 -14.62 8.54
N LYS A 135 7.39 -15.93 8.86
CA LYS A 135 7.45 -16.41 10.24
C LYS A 135 8.60 -15.83 11.06
N LYS A 136 9.79 -15.73 10.47
CA LYS A 136 10.99 -15.20 11.13
C LYS A 136 10.99 -13.67 11.24
N TYR A 137 10.32 -13.01 10.32
CA TYR A 137 10.24 -11.54 10.22
C TYR A 137 8.78 -11.13 9.97
N PRO A 138 7.91 -11.19 10.99
CA PRO A 138 6.46 -11.03 10.81
C PRO A 138 6.04 -9.62 10.38
N GLU A 139 6.95 -8.65 10.43
CA GLU A 139 6.76 -7.33 9.84
C GLU A 139 6.64 -7.37 8.31
N TYR A 140 7.16 -8.41 7.66
CA TYR A 140 7.06 -8.59 6.21
C TYR A 140 5.87 -9.46 5.84
N TRP A 141 5.08 -8.95 4.93
CA TRP A 141 3.93 -9.61 4.33
C TRP A 141 4.18 -9.84 2.85
N LEU A 142 3.76 -10.99 2.34
CA LEU A 142 3.87 -11.35 0.94
C LEU A 142 2.52 -11.70 0.34
N LEU A 143 2.34 -11.29 -0.92
CA LEU A 143 1.20 -11.66 -1.75
C LEU A 143 1.67 -12.16 -3.11
N PRO A 144 0.90 -13.05 -3.79
CA PRO A 144 1.27 -13.55 -5.12
C PRO A 144 1.42 -12.40 -6.14
N GLY A 145 2.43 -12.52 -7.02
CA GLY A 145 2.83 -11.43 -7.88
C GLY A 145 1.90 -11.11 -9.05
N ASN A 146 1.16 -12.08 -9.57
CA ASN A 146 0.29 -11.91 -10.73
C ASN A 146 -1.18 -11.82 -10.31
N ASN A 147 -1.59 -10.69 -9.78
CA ASN A 147 -2.87 -10.61 -9.13
C ASN A 147 -3.92 -9.72 -9.80
N LYS A 148 -3.56 -8.79 -10.66
CA LYS A 148 -4.49 -7.82 -11.29
C LYS A 148 -5.51 -7.21 -10.33
N GLY A 149 -5.15 -7.05 -9.05
CA GLY A 149 -6.05 -6.57 -8.02
C GLY A 149 -6.82 -7.65 -7.24
N ASP A 150 -6.55 -8.93 -7.46
CA ASP A 150 -7.20 -10.02 -6.72
C ASP A 150 -6.63 -10.18 -5.31
N TYR A 151 -5.37 -9.80 -5.09
CA TYR A 151 -4.67 -10.05 -3.84
C TYR A 151 -4.23 -8.78 -3.11
N ILE A 152 -3.86 -7.73 -3.84
CA ILE A 152 -3.46 -6.44 -3.28
C ILE A 152 -4.04 -5.31 -4.12
N ARG A 153 -4.60 -4.31 -3.43
CA ARG A 153 -5.31 -3.18 -4.05
C ARG A 153 -4.82 -1.87 -3.48
N PRO A 154 -3.88 -1.17 -4.15
CA PRO A 154 -3.55 0.20 -3.79
C PRO A 154 -4.77 1.10 -3.93
N TYR A 155 -5.03 1.92 -2.90
CA TYR A 155 -6.16 2.85 -2.92
C TYR A 155 -5.80 4.29 -2.53
N ARG A 156 -4.56 4.51 -2.05
CA ARG A 156 -3.97 5.84 -1.86
C ARG A 156 -2.49 5.82 -2.17
N LEU A 157 -2.03 6.92 -2.76
CA LEU A 157 -0.62 7.27 -2.87
C LEU A 157 -0.24 8.12 -1.65
N LEU A 158 0.74 7.68 -0.89
CA LEU A 158 1.27 8.40 0.27
C LEU A 158 2.55 9.13 -0.12
N ILE A 159 2.64 10.40 0.26
CA ILE A 159 3.76 11.28 -0.04
C ILE A 159 4.27 11.91 1.24
N LYS A 160 5.58 11.87 1.44
CA LYS A 160 6.28 12.57 2.52
C LYS A 160 7.50 13.28 1.96
N GLU A 161 7.68 14.55 2.32
CA GLU A 161 8.82 15.34 1.89
C GLU A 161 10.13 14.84 2.52
N LYS A 162 11.18 14.82 1.72
CA LYS A 162 12.55 14.58 2.20
C LYS A 162 13.13 15.88 2.74
N TYR A 163 13.83 15.78 3.82
CA TYR A 163 14.53 16.93 4.41
C TYR A 163 15.99 16.96 3.98
#